data_5b422e80cb16b608bf2c2ed58d6518e8
#
_entry.id   5b422e80cb16b608bf2c2ed58d6518e8
#
_cell.length_a   1.000
_cell.length_b   1.000
_cell.length_c   1.000
_cell.angle_alpha   90.00
_cell.angle_beta   90.00
_cell.angle_gamma   90.00
#
_symmetry.space_group_name_H-M   'P 1'
#
loop_
_entity.id
_entity.type
_entity.pdbx_description
1 polymer ?
#
loop_
_entity_poly.entity_id
_entity_poly.type
_entity_poly.pdbx_seq_one_letter_code
_entity_poly.pdbx_strand_id
1 'polypeptide(L)'
;GTMRITLRLRQLINDVRKNTHYDEVMAEIPKPRLPKPTIIVVPYKKKGESFEAKLENDNDYRIAVSAVQKGLEACDIKTIDLQGRIDAMNRRGQYEENAGAAESNDKQLLMSSGADVYVTVDLMKDYTAQGARVALIMKAYETASGTIWASEDGWTNRFQTTQTEVLCSYAVK
;
A
#
# COMPACT_ATOMS: atom_id res chain seq x y z
N GLY A 1 -9.60 -16.72 -7.70
CA GLY A 1 -9.52 -15.83 -6.55
C GLY A 1 -8.11 -15.42 -6.20
N THR A 2 -7.40 -16.23 -5.45
CA THR A 2 -6.04 -15.95 -4.92
C THR A 2 -5.03 -15.69 -6.04
N MET A 3 -5.03 -16.52 -7.08
CA MET A 3 -4.15 -16.38 -8.22
C MET A 3 -4.38 -15.07 -8.98
N ARG A 4 -5.63 -14.60 -9.06
CA ARG A 4 -6.01 -13.37 -9.76
C ARG A 4 -5.45 -12.12 -9.06
N ILE A 5 -5.46 -12.07 -7.73
CA ILE A 5 -4.89 -10.94 -6.98
C ILE A 5 -3.36 -10.93 -7.04
N THR A 6 -2.72 -12.09 -6.98
CA THR A 6 -1.26 -12.20 -7.16
C THR A 6 -0.83 -11.71 -8.55
N LEU A 7 -1.58 -12.05 -9.61
CA LEU A 7 -1.33 -11.56 -10.96
C LEU A 7 -1.49 -10.03 -11.03
N ARG A 8 -2.49 -9.47 -10.36
CA ARG A 8 -2.73 -8.02 -10.30
C ARG A 8 -1.65 -7.28 -9.53
N LEU A 9 -1.15 -7.86 -8.44
CA LEU A 9 -0.02 -7.29 -7.70
C LEU A 9 1.25 -7.24 -8.57
N ARG A 10 1.51 -8.30 -9.34
CA ARG A 10 2.60 -8.31 -10.32
C ARG A 10 2.39 -7.28 -11.42
N GLN A 11 1.15 -7.10 -11.88
CA GLN A 11 0.82 -6.10 -12.87
C GLN A 11 1.06 -4.69 -12.31
N LEU A 12 0.62 -4.40 -11.09
CA LEU A 12 0.90 -3.14 -10.40
C LEU A 12 2.40 -2.85 -10.35
N ILE A 13 3.22 -3.84 -9.97
CA ILE A 13 4.67 -3.71 -9.91
C ILE A 13 5.24 -3.41 -11.31
N ASN A 14 4.75 -4.07 -12.34
CA ASN A 14 5.20 -3.85 -13.71
C ASN A 14 4.83 -2.46 -14.22
N ASP A 15 3.64 -1.97 -13.90
CA ASP A 15 3.18 -0.64 -14.30
C ASP A 15 3.96 0.47 -13.59
N VAL A 16 4.27 0.27 -12.31
CA VAL A 16 5.18 1.16 -11.56
C VAL A 16 6.57 1.20 -12.20
N ARG A 17 7.11 0.05 -12.59
CA ARG A 17 8.42 -0.04 -13.28
C ARG A 17 8.43 0.69 -14.62
N LYS A 18 7.38 0.55 -15.42
CA LYS A 18 7.24 1.25 -16.71
C LYS A 18 7.22 2.76 -16.53
N ASN A 19 6.44 3.25 -15.56
CA ASN A 19 6.31 4.69 -15.30
C ASN A 19 7.57 5.32 -14.69
N THR A 20 8.49 4.53 -14.13
CA THR A 20 9.80 5.03 -13.67
C THR A 20 10.84 5.15 -14.79
N HIS A 21 10.45 5.02 -16.05
CA HIS A 21 11.36 4.97 -17.21
C HIS A 21 12.46 3.91 -17.07
N TYR A 22 12.17 2.89 -16.28
CA TYR A 22 13.13 1.84 -15.92
C TYR A 22 13.63 1.11 -17.17
N ASP A 23 12.74 0.84 -18.12
CA ASP A 23 13.07 0.11 -19.34
C ASP A 23 13.85 0.97 -20.35
N GLU A 24 13.61 2.28 -20.41
CA GLU A 24 14.34 3.21 -21.28
C GLU A 24 15.80 3.35 -20.83
N VAL A 25 16.03 3.48 -19.52
CA VAL A 25 17.37 3.55 -18.95
C VAL A 25 18.11 2.21 -19.11
N MET A 26 17.41 1.08 -19.04
CA MET A 26 18.00 -0.26 -19.25
C MET A 26 18.40 -0.55 -20.67
N ALA A 27 17.77 0.09 -21.68
CA ALA A 27 18.14 -0.05 -23.08
C ALA A 27 19.48 0.64 -23.40
N GLU A 28 19.89 1.66 -22.63
CA GLU A 28 21.10 2.45 -22.83
C GLU A 28 22.31 1.97 -22.02
N ILE A 29 22.10 1.16 -20.98
CA ILE A 29 23.17 0.70 -20.07
C ILE A 29 23.31 -0.81 -20.14
N PRO A 30 24.51 -1.37 -20.44
CA PRO A 30 24.73 -2.82 -20.36
C PRO A 30 24.63 -3.28 -18.90
N LYS A 31 23.42 -3.65 -18.49
CA LYS A 31 23.00 -4.34 -17.26
C LYS A 31 23.72 -3.99 -15.94
N PRO A 32 23.66 -2.79 -15.37
CA PRO A 32 23.56 -2.69 -13.95
C PRO A 32 22.09 -2.98 -13.56
N ARG A 33 21.86 -3.75 -12.51
CA ARG A 33 20.54 -3.88 -11.91
C ARG A 33 20.18 -2.50 -11.35
N LEU A 34 19.31 -1.78 -12.02
CA LEU A 34 18.74 -0.56 -11.45
C LEU A 34 18.03 -0.92 -10.14
N PRO A 35 18.20 -0.13 -9.09
CA PRO A 35 17.54 -0.40 -7.83
C PRO A 35 16.03 -0.44 -8.06
N LYS A 36 15.38 -1.48 -7.53
CA LYS A 36 13.93 -1.56 -7.52
C LYS A 36 13.36 -0.37 -6.75
N PRO A 37 12.20 0.18 -7.15
CA PRO A 37 11.59 1.27 -6.40
C PRO A 37 11.32 0.85 -4.96
N THR A 38 11.53 1.77 -4.03
CA THR A 38 11.16 1.58 -2.63
C THR A 38 9.71 2.02 -2.45
N ILE A 39 8.89 1.19 -1.83
CA ILE A 39 7.46 1.40 -1.69
C ILE A 39 7.07 1.51 -0.22
N ILE A 40 6.22 2.47 0.10
CA ILE A 40 5.49 2.54 1.37
C ILE A 40 4.02 2.24 1.12
N VAL A 41 3.45 1.34 1.92
CA VAL A 41 2.02 0.98 1.84
C VAL A 41 1.28 1.76 2.91
N VAL A 42 0.23 2.46 2.52
CA VAL A 42 -0.58 3.30 3.40
C VAL A 42 -2.07 2.96 3.28
N PRO A 43 -2.87 3.12 4.34
CA PRO A 43 -4.31 2.91 4.24
C PRO A 43 -4.97 4.00 3.41
N TYR A 44 -5.99 3.65 2.66
CA TYR A 44 -6.91 4.65 2.12
C TYR A 44 -7.61 5.38 3.27
N LYS A 45 -7.72 6.68 3.14
CA LYS A 45 -8.36 7.53 4.14
C LYS A 45 -9.24 8.59 3.50
N LYS A 46 -10.22 9.06 4.23
CA LYS A 46 -11.04 10.20 3.84
C LYS A 46 -10.29 11.51 4.10
N LYS A 47 -10.76 12.58 3.48
CA LYS A 47 -10.26 13.91 3.75
C LYS A 47 -10.39 14.25 5.23
N GLY A 48 -9.32 14.78 5.84
CA GLY A 48 -9.28 15.14 7.26
C GLY A 48 -8.88 14.00 8.20
N GLU A 49 -8.76 12.76 7.72
CA GLU A 49 -8.19 11.66 8.51
C GLU A 49 -6.67 11.61 8.32
N SER A 50 -5.94 11.14 9.34
CA SER A 50 -4.52 10.80 9.23
C SER A 50 -4.32 9.30 9.03
N PHE A 51 -3.16 8.90 8.50
CA PHE A 51 -2.79 7.48 8.43
C PHE A 51 -2.74 6.84 9.81
N GLU A 52 -2.21 7.56 10.80
CA GLU A 52 -2.14 7.08 12.19
C GLU A 52 -3.55 6.81 12.74
N ALA A 53 -4.44 7.79 12.70
CA ALA A 53 -5.81 7.63 13.17
C ALA A 53 -6.55 6.49 12.45
N LYS A 54 -6.32 6.32 11.14
CA LYS A 54 -6.94 5.24 10.38
C LYS A 54 -6.46 3.87 10.82
N LEU A 55 -5.16 3.72 11.08
CA LEU A 55 -4.59 2.45 11.56
C LEU A 55 -4.97 2.14 13.02
N GLU A 56 -5.10 3.15 13.86
CA GLU A 56 -5.49 2.97 15.27
C GLU A 56 -6.97 2.60 15.42
N ASN A 57 -7.82 3.26 14.66
CA ASN A 57 -9.28 3.11 14.79
C ASN A 57 -9.85 1.97 13.96
N ASP A 58 -9.11 1.45 12.99
CA ASP A 58 -9.58 0.41 12.08
C ASP A 58 -8.54 -0.70 11.90
N ASN A 59 -8.68 -1.74 12.71
CA ASN A 59 -7.78 -2.89 12.69
C ASN A 59 -7.79 -3.63 11.34
N ASP A 60 -8.89 -3.57 10.59
CA ASP A 60 -8.99 -4.21 9.28
C ASP A 60 -8.04 -3.57 8.28
N TYR A 61 -7.90 -2.23 8.32
CA TYR A 61 -6.95 -1.51 7.47
C TYR A 61 -5.50 -1.79 7.87
N ARG A 62 -5.22 -1.93 9.17
CA ARG A 62 -3.90 -2.35 9.64
C ARG A 62 -3.53 -3.72 9.06
N ILE A 63 -4.45 -4.67 9.10
CA ILE A 63 -4.27 -6.02 8.54
C ILE A 63 -4.08 -5.96 7.02
N ALA A 64 -4.90 -5.18 6.31
CA ALA A 64 -4.82 -5.04 4.86
C ALA A 64 -3.49 -4.43 4.41
N VAL A 65 -3.03 -3.36 5.05
CA VAL A 65 -1.73 -2.73 4.79
C VAL A 65 -0.59 -3.72 5.00
N SER A 66 -0.61 -4.44 6.12
CA SER A 66 0.40 -5.47 6.42
C SER A 66 0.41 -6.60 5.39
N ALA A 67 -0.77 -7.05 4.95
CA ALA A 67 -0.88 -8.11 3.95
C ALA A 67 -0.30 -7.69 2.60
N VAL A 68 -0.59 -6.47 2.14
CA VAL A 68 -0.04 -5.92 0.89
C VAL A 68 1.47 -5.72 1.00
N GLN A 69 1.96 -5.20 2.13
CA GLN A 69 3.39 -5.04 2.37
C GLN A 69 4.12 -6.39 2.26
N LYS A 70 3.64 -7.42 2.96
CA LYS A 70 4.22 -8.77 2.88
C LYS A 70 4.17 -9.35 1.46
N GLY A 71 3.10 -9.08 0.72
CA GLY A 71 2.99 -9.50 -0.68
C GLY A 71 4.03 -8.84 -1.59
N LEU A 72 4.30 -7.55 -1.39
CA LEU A 72 5.35 -6.83 -2.11
C LEU A 72 6.75 -7.37 -1.76
N GLU A 73 7.00 -7.62 -0.48
CA GLU A 73 8.27 -8.20 0.00
C GLU A 73 8.49 -9.61 -0.59
N ALA A 74 7.43 -10.42 -0.69
CA ALA A 74 7.49 -11.73 -1.36
C ALA A 74 7.82 -11.64 -2.86
N CYS A 75 7.56 -10.48 -3.48
CA CYS A 75 7.98 -10.17 -4.85
C CYS A 75 9.36 -9.50 -4.92
N ASP A 76 10.11 -9.52 -3.83
CA ASP A 76 11.46 -8.92 -3.71
C ASP A 76 11.43 -7.40 -3.96
N ILE A 77 10.38 -6.72 -3.50
CA ILE A 77 10.25 -5.26 -3.49
C ILE A 77 10.61 -4.76 -2.09
N LYS A 78 11.47 -3.76 -2.01
CA LYS A 78 11.81 -3.12 -0.74
C LYS A 78 10.63 -2.26 -0.26
N THR A 79 10.14 -2.53 0.93
CA THR A 79 9.08 -1.75 1.57
C THR A 79 9.60 -0.94 2.74
N ILE A 80 8.87 0.13 3.06
CA ILE A 80 9.10 0.96 4.24
C ILE A 80 7.92 0.75 5.18
N ASP A 81 8.22 0.48 6.44
CA ASP A 81 7.20 0.28 7.47
C ASP A 81 6.55 1.61 7.88
N LEU A 82 5.25 1.73 7.62
CA LEU A 82 4.47 2.92 7.91
C LEU A 82 4.42 3.21 9.42
N GLN A 83 4.14 2.18 10.25
CA GLN A 83 4.04 2.38 11.69
C GLN A 83 5.36 2.84 12.28
N GLY A 84 6.46 2.24 11.88
CA GLY A 84 7.80 2.68 12.31
C GLY A 84 8.11 4.13 11.92
N ARG A 85 7.58 4.62 10.80
CA ARG A 85 7.73 6.02 10.40
C ARG A 85 6.86 6.95 11.23
N ILE A 86 5.62 6.60 11.51
CA ILE A 86 4.72 7.33 12.42
C ILE A 86 5.38 7.47 13.80
N ASP A 87 5.85 6.36 14.37
CA ASP A 87 6.50 6.33 15.67
C ASP A 87 7.78 7.19 15.71
N ALA A 88 8.53 7.20 14.62
CA ALA A 88 9.73 8.04 14.51
C ALA A 88 9.40 9.54 14.45
N MET A 89 8.32 9.92 13.76
CA MET A 89 7.85 11.30 13.70
C MET A 89 7.31 11.77 15.07
N ASN A 90 6.53 10.93 15.74
CA ASN A 90 6.01 11.19 17.08
C ASN A 90 7.15 11.43 18.09
N ARG A 91 8.17 10.57 18.08
CA ARG A 91 9.34 10.74 18.96
C ARG A 91 10.13 12.02 18.71
N ARG A 92 10.11 12.54 17.49
CA ARG A 92 10.78 13.79 17.12
C ARG A 92 9.96 15.03 17.36
N GLY A 93 8.71 14.90 17.83
CA GLY A 93 7.77 16.01 17.98
C GLY A 93 7.40 16.69 16.65
N GLN A 94 7.51 15.96 15.54
CA GLN A 94 7.21 16.46 14.20
C GLN A 94 5.73 16.26 13.82
N TYR A 95 4.98 15.56 14.65
CA TYR A 95 3.55 15.36 14.47
C TYR A 95 2.79 16.48 15.14
N GLU A 96 2.08 17.27 14.34
CA GLU A 96 1.23 18.34 14.88
C GLU A 96 -0.14 17.77 15.27
N GLU A 97 -0.52 17.93 16.54
CA GLU A 97 -1.80 17.43 17.07
C GLU A 97 -2.99 18.36 16.76
N ASN A 98 -2.79 19.41 15.98
CA ASN A 98 -3.84 20.38 15.70
C ASN A 98 -4.88 19.86 14.72
N ALA A 99 -6.14 20.22 14.94
CA ALA A 99 -7.22 19.96 14.00
C ALA A 99 -6.90 20.60 12.63
N GLY A 100 -6.80 19.77 11.59
CA GLY A 100 -6.40 20.18 10.23
C GLY A 100 -4.95 19.88 9.84
N ALA A 101 -4.09 19.47 10.78
CA ALA A 101 -2.71 19.09 10.50
C ALA A 101 -2.57 17.67 9.87
N ALA A 102 -3.64 16.86 9.88
CA ALA A 102 -3.58 15.46 9.41
C ALA A 102 -3.01 15.29 7.99
N GLU A 103 -3.48 16.11 7.04
CA GLU A 103 -2.99 16.04 5.66
C GLU A 103 -1.54 16.53 5.53
N SER A 104 -1.16 17.55 6.30
CA SER A 104 0.22 18.06 6.32
C SER A 104 1.17 17.03 6.92
N ASN A 105 0.78 16.41 8.03
CA ASN A 105 1.57 15.35 8.68
C ASN A 105 1.77 14.15 7.75
N ASP A 106 0.72 13.68 7.11
CA ASP A 106 0.78 12.55 6.18
C ASP A 106 1.65 12.86 4.97
N LYS A 107 1.54 14.07 4.41
CA LYS A 107 2.41 14.52 3.32
C LYS A 107 3.88 14.56 3.75
N GLN A 108 4.16 15.14 4.92
CA GLN A 108 5.51 15.17 5.48
C GLN A 108 6.05 13.77 5.73
N LEU A 109 5.22 12.86 6.24
CA LEU A 109 5.59 11.47 6.46
C LEU A 109 5.99 10.80 5.14
N LEU A 110 5.17 10.91 4.10
CA LEU A 110 5.46 10.35 2.78
C LEU A 110 6.75 10.92 2.19
N MET A 111 6.91 12.24 2.19
CA MET A 111 8.09 12.91 1.64
C MET A 111 9.38 12.57 2.39
N SER A 112 9.31 12.42 3.72
CA SER A 112 10.48 12.08 4.55
C SER A 112 10.76 10.57 4.62
N SER A 113 9.86 9.74 4.12
CA SER A 113 10.00 8.27 4.19
C SER A 113 11.15 7.73 3.35
N GLY A 114 11.52 8.43 2.28
CA GLY A 114 12.47 7.95 1.28
C GLY A 114 11.86 6.94 0.30
N ALA A 115 10.53 6.78 0.30
CA ALA A 115 9.83 5.94 -0.68
C ALA A 115 9.73 6.66 -2.03
N ASP A 116 10.01 5.95 -3.11
CA ASP A 116 9.79 6.45 -4.48
C ASP A 116 8.31 6.45 -4.83
N VAL A 117 7.59 5.48 -4.29
CA VAL A 117 6.17 5.22 -4.55
C VAL A 117 5.44 4.97 -3.24
N TYR A 118 4.23 5.52 -3.11
CA TYR A 118 3.31 5.06 -2.07
C TYR A 118 2.11 4.35 -2.69
N VAL A 119 1.68 3.29 -2.03
CA VAL A 119 0.51 2.50 -2.44
C VAL A 119 -0.58 2.65 -1.41
N THR A 120 -1.74 3.20 -1.83
CA THR A 120 -2.93 3.24 -0.98
C THR A 120 -3.66 1.91 -1.06
N VAL A 121 -4.12 1.41 0.07
CA VAL A 121 -4.92 0.19 0.17
C VAL A 121 -6.28 0.53 0.73
N ASP A 122 -7.31 0.30 -0.06
CA ASP A 122 -8.71 0.33 0.39
C ASP A 122 -9.22 -1.09 0.56
N LEU A 123 -10.05 -1.31 1.57
CA LEU A 123 -10.60 -2.60 1.94
C LEU A 123 -12.12 -2.54 1.84
N MET A 124 -12.68 -3.45 1.06
CA MET A 124 -14.12 -3.67 0.98
C MET A 124 -14.45 -5.08 1.46
N LYS A 125 -15.47 -5.19 2.31
CA LYS A 125 -15.98 -6.47 2.78
C LYS A 125 -17.40 -6.69 2.30
N ASP A 126 -17.70 -7.92 1.91
CA ASP A 126 -19.03 -8.34 1.52
C ASP A 126 -19.40 -9.62 2.26
N TYR A 127 -20.48 -9.55 3.05
CA TYR A 127 -20.98 -10.62 3.88
C TYR A 127 -22.33 -11.09 3.33
N THR A 128 -22.47 -12.41 3.14
CA THR A 128 -23.73 -13.05 2.78
C THR A 128 -23.91 -14.32 3.61
N ALA A 129 -25.09 -14.93 3.54
CA ALA A 129 -25.35 -16.25 4.11
C ALA A 129 -24.39 -17.35 3.58
N GLN A 130 -23.78 -17.11 2.42
CA GLN A 130 -22.85 -18.05 1.78
C GLN A 130 -21.38 -17.83 2.20
N GLY A 131 -21.11 -16.87 3.09
CA GLY A 131 -19.79 -16.56 3.59
C GLY A 131 -19.36 -15.11 3.32
N ALA A 132 -18.08 -14.84 3.63
CA ALA A 132 -17.48 -13.52 3.48
C ALA A 132 -16.44 -13.50 2.37
N ARG A 133 -16.32 -12.38 1.71
CA ARG A 133 -15.21 -12.07 0.79
C ARG A 133 -14.69 -10.67 1.04
N VAL A 134 -13.46 -10.44 0.61
CA VAL A 134 -12.78 -9.16 0.72
C VAL A 134 -12.26 -8.73 -0.65
N ALA A 135 -12.33 -7.44 -0.93
CA ALA A 135 -11.58 -6.83 -2.01
C ALA A 135 -10.51 -5.92 -1.43
N LEU A 136 -9.35 -5.92 -2.07
CA LEU A 136 -8.32 -4.93 -1.88
C LEU A 136 -8.23 -4.07 -3.14
N ILE A 137 -8.36 -2.75 -2.97
CA ILE A 137 -8.19 -1.78 -4.04
C ILE A 137 -6.87 -1.07 -3.78
N MET A 138 -5.94 -1.22 -4.70
CA MET A 138 -4.59 -0.68 -4.58
C MET A 138 -4.35 0.38 -5.65
N LYS A 139 -3.85 1.54 -5.23
CA LYS A 139 -3.43 2.60 -6.15
C LYS A 139 -2.01 3.01 -5.82
N ALA A 140 -1.15 3.02 -6.83
CA ALA A 140 0.23 3.45 -6.71
C ALA A 140 0.40 4.88 -7.21
N TYR A 141 1.10 5.69 -6.43
CA TYR A 141 1.38 7.08 -6.72
C TYR A 141 2.88 7.35 -6.60
N GLU A 142 3.38 8.21 -7.48
CA GLU A 142 4.70 8.79 -7.28
C GLU A 142 4.72 9.67 -6.04
N THR A 143 5.64 9.42 -5.12
CA THR A 143 5.69 10.15 -3.85
C THR A 143 5.95 11.64 -4.05
N ALA A 144 6.84 12.00 -4.97
CA ALA A 144 7.24 13.39 -5.19
C ALA A 144 6.13 14.26 -5.79
N SER A 145 5.36 13.74 -6.75
CA SER A 145 4.34 14.50 -7.50
C SER A 145 2.90 14.19 -7.09
N GLY A 146 2.66 13.04 -6.46
CA GLY A 146 1.32 12.53 -6.21
C GLY A 146 0.61 12.02 -7.48
N THR A 147 1.34 11.87 -8.59
CA THR A 147 0.78 11.34 -9.83
C THR A 147 0.47 9.87 -9.69
N ILE A 148 -0.74 9.46 -10.10
CA ILE A 148 -1.12 8.05 -10.10
C ILE A 148 -0.43 7.32 -11.24
N TRP A 149 0.22 6.19 -10.92
CA TRP A 149 0.89 5.34 -11.89
C TRP A 149 0.15 4.06 -12.20
N ALA A 150 -0.55 3.52 -11.21
CA ALA A 150 -1.29 2.28 -11.40
C ALA A 150 -2.47 2.19 -10.44
N SER A 151 -3.49 1.44 -10.84
CA SER A 151 -4.65 1.12 -10.00
C SER A 151 -5.10 -0.29 -10.30
N GLU A 152 -5.18 -1.11 -9.27
CA GLU A 152 -5.62 -2.50 -9.37
C GLU A 152 -6.59 -2.84 -8.25
N ASP A 153 -7.55 -3.68 -8.55
CA ASP A 153 -8.50 -4.22 -7.58
C ASP A 153 -8.71 -5.72 -7.76
N GLY A 154 -9.12 -6.39 -6.71
CA GLY A 154 -9.44 -7.80 -6.79
C GLY A 154 -10.21 -8.29 -5.56
N TRP A 155 -11.14 -9.22 -5.82
CA TRP A 155 -11.93 -9.87 -4.80
C TRP A 155 -11.40 -11.27 -4.52
N THR A 156 -11.43 -11.67 -3.25
CA THR A 156 -11.24 -13.08 -2.88
C THR A 156 -12.47 -13.90 -3.26
N ASN A 157 -12.32 -15.23 -3.25
CA ASN A 157 -13.46 -16.12 -3.17
C ASN A 157 -14.23 -15.91 -1.85
N ARG A 158 -15.45 -16.42 -1.75
CA ARG A 158 -16.17 -16.45 -0.49
C ARG A 158 -15.63 -17.56 0.40
N PHE A 159 -15.45 -17.24 1.65
CA PHE A 159 -15.01 -18.16 2.69
C PHE A 159 -15.99 -18.18 3.86
N GLN A 160 -16.05 -19.28 4.57
CA GLN A 160 -16.89 -19.45 5.76
C GLN A 160 -16.35 -18.65 6.99
N THR A 161 -15.19 -18.02 6.84
CA THR A 161 -14.60 -17.19 7.89
C THR A 161 -14.95 -15.73 7.70
N THR A 162 -15.10 -15.00 8.81
CA THR A 162 -15.24 -13.53 8.84
C THR A 162 -13.95 -12.84 9.31
N GLN A 163 -12.91 -13.60 9.61
CA GLN A 163 -11.64 -13.05 10.09
C GLN A 163 -10.89 -12.33 8.96
N THR A 164 -10.72 -11.03 9.10
CA THR A 164 -10.07 -10.17 8.10
C THR A 164 -8.64 -10.61 7.80
N GLU A 165 -7.88 -11.05 8.81
CA GLU A 165 -6.51 -11.51 8.63
C GLU A 165 -6.44 -12.71 7.68
N VAL A 166 -7.31 -13.68 7.85
CA VAL A 166 -7.39 -14.86 6.97
C VAL A 166 -7.78 -14.45 5.55
N LEU A 167 -8.82 -13.62 5.41
CA LEU A 167 -9.29 -13.15 4.10
C LEU A 167 -8.19 -12.36 3.37
N CYS A 168 -7.54 -11.43 4.04
CA CYS A 168 -6.46 -10.63 3.44
C CYS A 168 -5.25 -11.50 3.06
N SER A 169 -4.91 -12.53 3.84
CA SER A 169 -3.82 -13.44 3.50
C SER A 169 -4.08 -14.21 2.20
N TYR A 170 -5.33 -14.54 1.91
CA TYR A 170 -5.73 -15.13 0.64
C TYR A 170 -5.81 -14.10 -0.50
N ALA A 171 -6.08 -12.84 -0.20
CA ALA A 171 -6.14 -11.78 -1.20
C ALA A 171 -4.77 -11.45 -1.80
N VAL A 172 -3.70 -11.64 -1.04
CA VAL A 172 -2.33 -11.21 -1.42
C VAL A 172 -1.48 -12.37 -1.94
N LYS A 173 -1.86 -13.62 -1.68
CA LYS A 173 -1.20 -14.81 -2.25
C LYS A 173 -1.58 -15.00 -3.70
#